data_bcdde86d1d51236b17e5daf9919a627a
#
_entry.id   bcdde86d1d51236b17e5daf9919a627a
#
_cell.length_a   1.000
_cell.length_b   1.000
_cell.length_c   1.000
_cell.angle_alpha   90.00
_cell.angle_beta   90.00
_cell.angle_gamma   90.00
#
_symmetry.space_group_name_H-M   'P 1'
#
loop_
_entity.id
_entity.type
_entity.pdbx_description
1 polymer ?
#
loop_
_entity_poly.entity_id
_entity_poly.type
_entity_poly.pdbx_seq_one_letter_code
_entity_poly.pdbx_strand_id
1 'polypeptide(L)'
;DIPDPEPTNQVICEDTEEKPKSSLLKKITIILLILFLLIGLFAGAILMRHTLVNLTPSFNAFFSLVGFRVDIPGDGLKIVSKKPSREKRDGKDVTIINGRIVNVSSGERKVPEIVISVIDGSGKTVKTQIVKPSKLILRPGKAVNFKASIVSMPKSAKRLDITYGSFITAKDNKK
;
A
#
# COMPACT_ATOMS: atom_id res chain seq x y z
N ASP A 1 38.78 -63.14 73.37
CA ASP A 1 38.31 -61.74 73.41
C ASP A 1 38.86 -60.98 72.22
N ILE A 2 38.02 -60.85 71.24
CA ILE A 2 38.28 -60.02 70.04
C ILE A 2 37.40 -58.78 70.20
N PRO A 3 37.98 -57.61 70.23
CA PRO A 3 37.15 -56.36 70.30
C PRO A 3 36.56 -56.08 68.90
N ASP A 4 35.26 -55.74 68.94
CA ASP A 4 34.46 -55.28 67.80
C ASP A 4 35.06 -54.04 67.15
N PRO A 5 35.06 -53.97 65.82
CA PRO A 5 35.45 -52.69 65.13
C PRO A 5 34.36 -51.62 65.24
N GLU A 6 34.77 -50.45 65.63
CA GLU A 6 33.94 -49.21 65.70
C GLU A 6 33.32 -48.86 64.32
N PRO A 7 32.11 -48.36 64.25
CA PRO A 7 31.48 -47.99 63.00
C PRO A 7 32.13 -46.70 62.44
N THR A 8 32.74 -46.89 61.29
CA THR A 8 33.28 -45.78 60.48
C THR A 8 32.13 -44.84 60.07
N ASN A 9 32.17 -43.63 60.61
CA ASN A 9 31.27 -42.53 60.27
C ASN A 9 31.53 -42.13 58.80
N GLN A 10 30.68 -42.59 57.88
CA GLN A 10 30.70 -42.14 56.48
C GLN A 10 30.16 -40.72 56.44
N VAL A 11 31.08 -39.76 56.26
CA VAL A 11 30.75 -38.39 55.91
C VAL A 11 30.14 -38.43 54.49
N ILE A 12 28.82 -38.36 54.42
CA ILE A 12 28.10 -38.13 53.17
C ILE A 12 28.42 -36.68 52.77
N CYS A 13 29.35 -36.54 51.84
CA CYS A 13 29.49 -35.27 51.12
C CYS A 13 28.25 -35.10 50.26
N GLU A 14 27.33 -34.32 50.75
CA GLU A 14 26.19 -33.83 50.01
C GLU A 14 26.73 -32.83 48.97
N ASP A 15 27.00 -33.33 47.76
CA ASP A 15 27.30 -32.54 46.60
C ASP A 15 26.05 -31.70 46.31
N THR A 16 25.99 -30.52 46.90
CA THR A 16 25.07 -29.49 46.49
C THR A 16 25.47 -29.08 45.09
N GLU A 17 24.90 -29.71 44.09
CA GLU A 17 24.94 -29.22 42.71
C GLU A 17 24.28 -27.85 42.64
N GLU A 18 25.10 -26.82 42.83
CA GLU A 18 24.74 -25.46 42.46
C GLU A 18 24.50 -25.43 40.95
N LYS A 19 23.25 -25.63 40.56
CA LYS A 19 22.83 -25.41 39.18
C LYS A 19 23.25 -23.99 38.77
N PRO A 20 24.05 -23.82 37.73
CA PRO A 20 24.62 -22.53 37.39
C PRO A 20 23.50 -21.53 37.03
N LYS A 21 23.26 -20.55 37.90
CA LYS A 21 22.34 -19.40 37.67
C LYS A 21 22.65 -18.67 36.35
N SER A 22 23.80 -18.93 35.74
CA SER A 22 24.22 -18.37 34.45
C SER A 22 23.39 -18.86 33.26
N SER A 23 22.73 -20.02 33.34
CA SER A 23 21.93 -20.57 32.24
C SER A 23 20.60 -19.80 32.05
N LEU A 24 19.99 -19.33 33.13
CA LEU A 24 18.76 -18.52 33.06
C LEU A 24 19.05 -17.15 32.49
N LEU A 25 20.13 -16.50 32.92
CA LEU A 25 20.54 -15.19 32.39
C LEU A 25 20.84 -15.27 30.88
N LYS A 26 21.58 -16.31 30.43
CA LYS A 26 21.83 -16.53 29.00
C LYS A 26 20.55 -16.74 28.21
N LYS A 27 19.60 -17.53 28.72
CA LYS A 27 18.30 -17.74 28.07
C LYS A 27 17.49 -16.43 27.97
N ILE A 28 17.46 -15.64 29.03
CA ILE A 28 16.79 -14.33 29.04
C ILE A 28 17.44 -13.37 28.02
N THR A 29 18.77 -13.33 27.97
CA THR A 29 19.50 -12.50 26.99
C THR A 29 19.19 -12.91 25.54
N ILE A 30 19.14 -14.22 25.27
CA ILE A 30 18.79 -14.73 23.94
C ILE A 30 17.35 -14.37 23.57
N ILE A 31 16.40 -14.52 24.52
CA ILE A 31 14.99 -14.14 24.30
C ILE A 31 14.86 -12.64 24.02
N LEU A 32 15.54 -11.80 24.79
CA LEU A 32 15.55 -10.35 24.58
C LEU A 32 16.15 -9.97 23.22
N LEU A 33 17.22 -10.66 22.81
CA LEU A 33 17.85 -10.42 21.51
C LEU A 33 16.93 -10.82 20.35
N ILE A 34 16.24 -11.95 20.45
CA ILE A 34 15.24 -12.38 19.47
C ILE A 34 14.06 -11.39 19.44
N LEU A 35 13.57 -10.96 20.61
CA LEU A 35 12.48 -9.98 20.68
C LEU A 35 12.88 -8.65 20.05
N PHE A 36 14.09 -8.17 20.30
CA PHE A 36 14.62 -6.95 19.70
C PHE A 36 14.74 -7.07 18.19
N LEU A 37 15.21 -8.24 17.69
CA LEU A 37 15.30 -8.51 16.25
C LEU A 37 13.93 -8.56 15.59
N LEU A 38 12.93 -9.16 16.24
CA LEU A 38 11.54 -9.19 15.75
C LEU A 38 10.92 -7.79 15.70
N ILE A 39 11.13 -6.98 16.74
CA ILE A 39 10.66 -5.58 16.77
C ILE A 39 11.33 -4.76 15.65
N GLY A 40 12.63 -4.93 15.44
CA GLY A 40 13.37 -4.26 14.38
C GLY A 40 12.88 -4.66 12.98
N LEU A 41 12.64 -5.95 12.76
CA LEU A 41 12.07 -6.47 11.51
C LEU A 41 10.67 -5.92 11.26
N PHE A 42 9.82 -5.89 12.29
CA PHE A 42 8.46 -5.37 12.20
C PHE A 42 8.45 -3.86 11.92
N ALA A 43 9.29 -3.09 12.61
CA ALA A 43 9.46 -1.65 12.38
C ALA A 43 9.97 -1.39 10.95
N GLY A 44 10.96 -2.16 10.47
CA GLY A 44 11.46 -2.09 9.10
C GLY A 44 10.36 -2.37 8.07
N ALA A 45 9.53 -3.38 8.29
CA ALA A 45 8.40 -3.69 7.41
C ALA A 45 7.37 -2.54 7.34
N ILE A 46 7.10 -1.86 8.47
CA ILE A 46 6.21 -0.68 8.50
C ILE A 46 6.81 0.49 7.71
N LEU A 47 8.11 0.75 7.86
CA LEU A 47 8.79 1.83 7.14
C LEU A 47 8.82 1.56 5.63
N MET A 48 9.03 0.30 5.22
CA MET A 48 9.08 -0.10 3.80
C MET A 48 7.71 -0.53 3.24
N ARG A 49 6.61 -0.29 3.95
CA ARG A 49 5.26 -0.75 3.59
C ARG A 49 4.85 -0.40 2.15
N HIS A 50 5.20 0.81 1.65
CA HIS A 50 4.86 1.23 0.29
C HIS A 50 5.54 0.36 -0.77
N THR A 51 6.79 -0.02 -0.56
CA THR A 51 7.55 -0.88 -1.47
C THR A 51 7.01 -2.32 -1.45
N LEU A 52 6.69 -2.85 -0.26
CA LEU A 52 6.15 -4.19 -0.08
C LEU A 52 4.76 -4.35 -0.72
N VAL A 53 3.88 -3.35 -0.57
CA VAL A 53 2.53 -3.38 -1.16
C VAL A 53 2.59 -3.27 -2.68
N ASN A 54 3.53 -2.49 -3.23
CA ASN A 54 3.72 -2.39 -4.67
C ASN A 54 4.21 -3.71 -5.30
N LEU A 55 5.00 -4.49 -4.56
CA LEU A 55 5.49 -5.80 -5.02
C LEU A 55 4.41 -6.88 -4.98
N THR A 56 3.60 -6.88 -3.91
CA THR A 56 2.59 -7.91 -3.70
C THR A 56 1.35 -7.30 -3.04
N PRO A 57 0.26 -7.08 -3.80
CA PRO A 57 -0.96 -6.41 -3.31
C PRO A 57 -1.61 -7.10 -2.09
N SER A 58 -1.37 -8.40 -1.91
CA SER A 58 -1.88 -9.18 -0.77
C SER A 58 -1.41 -8.66 0.59
N PHE A 59 -0.21 -8.03 0.66
CA PHE A 59 0.27 -7.41 1.90
C PHE A 59 -0.58 -6.22 2.35
N ASN A 60 -1.31 -5.56 1.43
CA ASN A 60 -2.19 -4.46 1.80
C ASN A 60 -3.33 -4.93 2.73
N ALA A 61 -3.84 -6.15 2.54
CA ALA A 61 -4.85 -6.75 3.41
C ALA A 61 -4.32 -6.94 4.84
N PHE A 62 -3.07 -7.42 4.98
CA PHE A 62 -2.40 -7.59 6.27
C PHE A 62 -2.17 -6.24 6.98
N PHE A 63 -1.61 -5.25 6.27
CA PHE A 63 -1.39 -3.92 6.83
C PHE A 63 -2.69 -3.19 7.18
N SER A 64 -3.79 -3.45 6.46
CA SER A 64 -5.09 -2.88 6.78
C SER A 64 -5.66 -3.39 8.10
N LEU A 65 -5.36 -4.63 8.47
CA LEU A 65 -5.79 -5.25 9.73
C LEU A 65 -5.14 -4.58 10.94
N VAL A 66 -3.88 -4.12 10.77
CA VAL A 66 -3.10 -3.44 11.83
C VAL A 66 -3.29 -1.91 11.78
N GLY A 67 -4.21 -1.40 10.95
CA GLY A 67 -4.49 0.03 10.81
C GLY A 67 -3.53 0.82 9.90
N PHE A 68 -2.55 0.16 9.26
CA PHE A 68 -1.56 0.78 8.38
C PHE A 68 -1.88 0.58 6.89
N ARG A 69 -3.10 0.95 6.47
CA ARG A 69 -3.50 0.82 5.07
C ARG A 69 -2.69 1.74 4.16
N VAL A 70 -2.18 1.19 3.06
CA VAL A 70 -1.55 1.98 2.01
C VAL A 70 -2.62 2.41 1.00
N ASP A 71 -2.76 3.72 0.78
CA ASP A 71 -3.66 4.27 -0.22
C ASP A 71 -3.08 4.01 -1.63
N ILE A 72 -3.66 3.08 -2.35
CA ILE A 72 -3.33 2.84 -3.77
C ILE A 72 -4.24 3.73 -4.62
N PRO A 73 -3.69 4.50 -5.59
CA PRO A 73 -4.51 5.34 -6.46
C PRO A 73 -5.57 4.51 -7.20
N GLY A 74 -6.84 4.89 -7.03
CA GLY A 74 -7.97 4.19 -7.65
C GLY A 74 -8.56 3.01 -6.87
N ASP A 75 -7.94 2.57 -5.77
CA ASP A 75 -8.48 1.50 -4.91
C ASP A 75 -9.87 1.89 -4.35
N GLY A 76 -10.87 1.03 -4.58
CA GLY A 76 -12.25 1.28 -4.18
C GLY A 76 -12.96 2.38 -4.98
N LEU A 77 -12.36 2.87 -6.07
CA LEU A 77 -12.97 3.82 -6.99
C LEU A 77 -13.26 3.15 -8.34
N LYS A 78 -14.41 3.51 -8.94
CA LYS A 78 -14.81 3.02 -10.27
C LYS A 78 -14.99 4.20 -11.22
N ILE A 79 -14.30 4.17 -12.36
CA ILE A 79 -14.52 5.12 -13.46
C ILE A 79 -15.67 4.63 -14.32
N VAL A 80 -16.65 5.50 -14.55
CA VAL A 80 -17.75 5.30 -15.48
C VAL A 80 -17.70 6.44 -16.50
N SER A 81 -17.27 6.15 -17.72
CA SER A 81 -17.20 7.14 -18.80
C SER A 81 -18.36 6.95 -19.80
N LYS A 82 -18.84 8.07 -20.33
CA LYS A 82 -19.74 8.07 -21.48
C LYS A 82 -18.93 7.97 -22.79
N LYS A 83 -19.58 7.58 -23.86
CA LYS A 83 -18.96 7.61 -25.19
C LYS A 83 -18.46 9.03 -25.49
N PRO A 84 -17.23 9.21 -26.02
CA PRO A 84 -16.71 10.49 -26.40
C PRO A 84 -17.59 11.17 -27.46
N SER A 85 -17.82 12.48 -27.32
CA SER A 85 -18.51 13.30 -28.32
C SER A 85 -17.51 14.18 -29.05
N ARG A 86 -17.77 14.48 -30.33
CA ARG A 86 -16.96 15.41 -31.13
C ARG A 86 -17.74 16.70 -31.33
N GLU A 87 -17.08 17.81 -31.06
CA GLU A 87 -17.62 19.16 -31.29
C GLU A 87 -16.60 19.98 -32.07
N LYS A 88 -17.07 20.90 -32.89
CA LYS A 88 -16.21 21.93 -33.48
C LYS A 88 -16.25 23.17 -32.61
N ARG A 89 -15.08 23.64 -32.16
CA ARG A 89 -14.90 24.91 -31.42
C ARG A 89 -13.80 25.71 -32.10
N ASP A 90 -14.08 26.93 -32.43
CA ASP A 90 -13.12 27.85 -33.07
C ASP A 90 -12.43 27.21 -34.30
N GLY A 91 -13.22 26.51 -35.14
CA GLY A 91 -12.71 25.83 -36.34
C GLY A 91 -11.88 24.58 -36.11
N LYS A 92 -11.67 24.16 -34.84
CA LYS A 92 -10.92 22.97 -34.45
C LYS A 92 -11.82 21.84 -33.98
N ASP A 93 -11.49 20.62 -34.37
CA ASP A 93 -12.19 19.44 -33.84
C ASP A 93 -11.75 19.17 -32.40
N VAL A 94 -12.72 19.17 -31.50
CA VAL A 94 -12.51 18.91 -30.07
C VAL A 94 -13.27 17.64 -29.68
N THR A 95 -12.57 16.66 -29.13
CA THR A 95 -13.19 15.47 -28.56
C THR A 95 -13.43 15.70 -27.07
N ILE A 96 -14.69 15.63 -26.68
CA ILE A 96 -15.12 15.78 -25.27
C ILE A 96 -15.36 14.41 -24.68
N ILE A 97 -14.74 14.19 -23.52
CA ILE A 97 -14.85 12.97 -22.72
C ILE A 97 -15.50 13.36 -21.39
N ASN A 98 -16.68 12.84 -21.14
CA ASN A 98 -17.39 13.03 -19.90
C ASN A 98 -17.42 11.72 -19.13
N GLY A 99 -17.17 11.78 -17.84
CA GLY A 99 -17.23 10.62 -16.97
C GLY A 99 -17.49 11.01 -15.52
N ARG A 100 -17.61 9.97 -14.71
CA ARG A 100 -17.73 10.12 -13.25
C ARG A 100 -16.87 9.06 -12.56
N ILE A 101 -16.33 9.41 -11.41
CA ILE A 101 -15.66 8.50 -10.49
C ILE A 101 -16.63 8.25 -9.36
N VAL A 102 -16.87 6.98 -9.05
CA VAL A 102 -17.77 6.54 -7.98
C VAL A 102 -16.95 5.83 -6.91
N ASN A 103 -17.12 6.17 -5.65
CA ASN A 103 -16.57 5.40 -4.55
C ASN A 103 -17.49 4.19 -4.29
N VAL A 104 -16.99 3.00 -4.62
CA VAL A 104 -17.69 1.71 -4.42
C VAL A 104 -17.24 0.98 -3.14
N SER A 105 -16.33 1.59 -2.37
CA SER A 105 -15.86 1.04 -1.09
C SER A 105 -16.73 1.49 0.08
N SER A 106 -16.55 0.85 1.23
CA SER A 106 -17.22 1.18 2.49
C SER A 106 -16.62 2.38 3.24
N GLY A 107 -15.43 2.86 2.84
CA GLY A 107 -14.73 3.97 3.48
C GLY A 107 -14.56 5.19 2.58
N GLU A 108 -14.14 6.31 3.15
CA GLU A 108 -13.75 7.48 2.36
C GLU A 108 -12.51 7.16 1.51
N ARG A 109 -12.47 7.69 0.28
CA ARG A 109 -11.36 7.51 -0.66
C ARG A 109 -10.85 8.84 -1.18
N LYS A 110 -9.52 8.95 -1.26
CA LYS A 110 -8.86 10.05 -1.97
C LYS A 110 -8.99 9.80 -3.46
N VAL A 111 -9.42 10.83 -4.19
CA VAL A 111 -9.59 10.79 -5.65
C VAL A 111 -8.27 11.22 -6.28
N PRO A 112 -7.60 10.33 -7.04
CA PRO A 112 -6.38 10.68 -7.76
C PRO A 112 -6.69 11.49 -9.03
N GLU A 113 -5.65 11.97 -9.69
CA GLU A 113 -5.76 12.52 -11.04
C GLU A 113 -6.26 11.45 -12.02
N ILE A 114 -6.92 11.90 -13.07
CA ILE A 114 -7.38 11.04 -14.15
C ILE A 114 -6.44 11.24 -15.34
N VAL A 115 -5.86 10.15 -15.82
CA VAL A 115 -5.00 10.16 -16.99
C VAL A 115 -5.77 9.58 -18.16
N ILE A 116 -5.96 10.38 -19.21
CA ILE A 116 -6.60 9.97 -20.43
C ILE A 116 -5.53 9.83 -21.51
N SER A 117 -5.31 8.63 -21.97
CA SER A 117 -4.31 8.28 -22.98
C SER A 117 -4.98 7.99 -24.31
N VAL A 118 -4.52 8.63 -25.35
CA VAL A 118 -4.91 8.35 -26.74
C VAL A 118 -3.93 7.34 -27.31
N ILE A 119 -4.42 6.21 -27.72
CA ILE A 119 -3.62 5.08 -28.22
C ILE A 119 -3.87 4.88 -29.71
N ASP A 120 -2.80 4.71 -30.48
CA ASP A 120 -2.86 4.43 -31.92
C ASP A 120 -3.10 2.93 -32.24
N GLY A 121 -3.09 2.59 -33.51
CA GLY A 121 -3.29 1.21 -33.98
C GLY A 121 -2.15 0.26 -33.64
N SER A 122 -0.96 0.77 -33.27
CA SER A 122 0.20 -0.02 -32.83
C SER A 122 0.25 -0.23 -31.32
N GLY A 123 -0.70 0.35 -30.55
CA GLY A 123 -0.72 0.30 -29.09
C GLY A 123 0.13 1.38 -28.42
N LYS A 124 0.72 2.30 -29.19
CA LYS A 124 1.53 3.39 -28.65
C LYS A 124 0.66 4.57 -28.19
N THR A 125 0.98 5.16 -27.04
CA THR A 125 0.34 6.40 -26.58
C THR A 125 0.84 7.58 -27.41
N VAL A 126 -0.07 8.23 -28.15
CA VAL A 126 0.23 9.37 -29.01
C VAL A 126 -0.14 10.71 -28.38
N LYS A 127 -1.01 10.71 -27.38
CA LYS A 127 -1.38 11.90 -26.62
C LYS A 127 -1.86 11.52 -25.23
N THR A 128 -1.51 12.34 -24.23
CA THR A 128 -1.96 12.16 -22.83
C THR A 128 -2.57 13.47 -22.34
N GLN A 129 -3.70 13.37 -21.65
CA GLN A 129 -4.39 14.48 -21.00
C GLN A 129 -4.60 14.13 -19.54
N ILE A 130 -4.13 15.00 -18.64
CA ILE A 130 -4.35 14.85 -17.20
C ILE A 130 -5.52 15.74 -16.79
N VAL A 131 -6.45 15.20 -16.02
CA VAL A 131 -7.64 15.89 -15.52
C VAL A 131 -7.65 15.81 -14.00
N LYS A 132 -7.68 16.99 -13.35
CA LYS A 132 -7.81 17.08 -11.90
C LYS A 132 -9.29 16.98 -11.52
N PRO A 133 -9.67 16.10 -10.59
CA PRO A 133 -11.05 16.01 -10.12
C PRO A 133 -11.41 17.23 -9.29
N SER A 134 -12.68 17.64 -9.34
CA SER A 134 -13.19 18.78 -8.55
C SER A 134 -13.31 18.49 -7.05
N LYS A 135 -13.29 17.21 -6.66
CA LYS A 135 -13.29 16.77 -5.26
C LYS A 135 -12.15 15.78 -5.03
N LEU A 136 -11.38 16.03 -4.00
CA LEU A 136 -10.21 15.19 -3.65
C LEU A 136 -10.55 14.02 -2.73
N ILE A 137 -11.74 14.04 -2.09
CA ILE A 137 -12.21 12.99 -1.18
C ILE A 137 -13.65 12.66 -1.53
N LEU A 138 -13.95 11.36 -1.62
CA LEU A 138 -15.29 10.85 -1.83
C LEU A 138 -15.70 9.93 -0.68
N ARG A 139 -16.86 10.21 -0.09
CA ARG A 139 -17.53 9.31 0.85
C ARG A 139 -18.09 8.09 0.14
N PRO A 140 -18.35 6.98 0.87
CA PRO A 140 -19.00 5.79 0.32
C PRO A 140 -20.23 6.10 -0.54
N GLY A 141 -20.34 5.48 -1.71
CA GLY A 141 -21.46 5.66 -2.64
C GLY A 141 -21.54 7.03 -3.34
N LYS A 142 -20.66 7.98 -3.01
CA LYS A 142 -20.66 9.30 -3.67
C LYS A 142 -19.83 9.27 -4.95
N ALA A 143 -20.15 10.21 -5.84
CA ALA A 143 -19.49 10.35 -7.14
C ALA A 143 -19.02 11.78 -7.39
N VAL A 144 -18.00 11.93 -8.23
CA VAL A 144 -17.54 13.20 -8.79
C VAL A 144 -17.49 13.09 -10.30
N ASN A 145 -18.01 14.09 -11.00
CA ASN A 145 -17.94 14.14 -12.45
C ASN A 145 -16.61 14.76 -12.89
N PHE A 146 -16.13 14.30 -14.04
CA PHE A 146 -15.01 14.92 -14.72
C PHE A 146 -15.33 15.15 -16.19
N LYS A 147 -14.72 16.17 -16.77
CA LYS A 147 -14.80 16.50 -18.18
C LYS A 147 -13.41 16.77 -18.73
N ALA A 148 -13.07 16.14 -19.81
CA ALA A 148 -11.84 16.39 -20.54
C ALA A 148 -12.16 16.82 -21.97
N SER A 149 -11.31 17.69 -22.54
CA SER A 149 -11.41 18.12 -23.93
C SER A 149 -10.07 17.96 -24.61
N ILE A 150 -10.03 17.13 -25.63
CA ILE A 150 -8.83 16.88 -26.43
C ILE A 150 -8.99 17.61 -27.77
N VAL A 151 -8.21 18.68 -27.94
CA VAL A 151 -8.19 19.44 -29.18
C VAL A 151 -7.32 18.72 -30.20
N SER A 152 -7.78 18.63 -31.46
CA SER A 152 -7.08 18.03 -32.59
C SER A 152 -6.61 16.61 -32.29
N MET A 153 -7.57 15.69 -32.23
CA MET A 153 -7.26 14.28 -32.02
C MET A 153 -6.41 13.75 -33.20
N PRO A 154 -5.29 13.07 -32.92
CA PRO A 154 -4.46 12.48 -33.98
C PRO A 154 -5.26 11.53 -34.87
N LYS A 155 -5.04 11.58 -36.18
CA LYS A 155 -5.70 10.68 -37.13
C LYS A 155 -5.38 9.21 -36.89
N SER A 156 -4.22 8.92 -36.30
CA SER A 156 -3.78 7.57 -35.86
C SER A 156 -4.51 7.04 -34.65
N ALA A 157 -5.28 7.86 -33.93
CA ALA A 157 -5.98 7.47 -32.72
C ALA A 157 -7.01 6.36 -32.99
N LYS A 158 -6.89 5.24 -32.28
CA LYS A 158 -7.80 4.09 -32.38
C LYS A 158 -8.55 3.85 -31.07
N ARG A 159 -7.92 4.11 -29.92
CA ARG A 159 -8.49 3.84 -28.60
C ARG A 159 -8.20 4.97 -27.62
N LEU A 160 -9.16 5.21 -26.73
CA LEU A 160 -8.98 6.05 -25.55
C LEU A 160 -8.92 5.14 -24.33
N ASP A 161 -7.89 5.33 -23.52
CA ASP A 161 -7.74 4.65 -22.25
C ASP A 161 -7.82 5.67 -21.10
N ILE A 162 -8.56 5.34 -20.06
CA ILE A 162 -8.79 6.23 -18.91
C ILE A 162 -8.34 5.48 -17.66
N THR A 163 -7.28 5.98 -17.03
CA THR A 163 -6.65 5.37 -15.88
C THR A 163 -6.53 6.36 -14.73
N TYR A 164 -6.20 5.86 -13.55
CA TYR A 164 -5.86 6.69 -12.41
C TYR A 164 -4.39 7.07 -12.47
N GLY A 165 -4.11 8.33 -12.22
CA GLY A 165 -2.75 8.85 -12.03
C GLY A 165 -2.36 8.92 -10.56
N SER A 166 -1.44 9.81 -10.23
CA SER A 166 -1.00 10.05 -8.86
C SER A 166 -2.04 10.78 -8.01
N PHE A 167 -1.90 10.70 -6.69
CA PHE A 167 -2.66 11.58 -5.79
C PHE A 167 -2.17 13.03 -5.92
N ILE A 168 -3.12 13.96 -5.93
CA ILE A 168 -2.81 15.38 -5.91
C ILE A 168 -2.24 15.75 -4.54
N THR A 169 -0.99 16.18 -4.52
CA THR A 169 -0.36 16.70 -3.32
C THR A 169 -0.68 18.19 -3.23
N ALA A 170 -0.84 18.74 -2.01
CA ALA A 170 -1.16 20.14 -1.78
C ALA A 170 -0.15 21.12 -2.45
N LYS A 171 1.02 20.64 -2.85
CA LYS A 171 2.08 21.37 -3.54
C LYS A 171 1.75 21.66 -5.02
N ASP A 172 0.88 20.87 -5.64
CA ASP A 172 0.53 20.99 -7.07
C ASP A 172 -0.59 21.98 -7.35
N ASN A 173 -1.17 22.56 -6.31
CA ASN A 173 -2.30 23.51 -6.41
C ASN A 173 -1.85 24.99 -6.52
N LYS A 174 -0.54 25.27 -6.62
CA LYS A 174 0.05 26.64 -6.63
C LYS A 174 0.71 26.99 -7.97
N LYS A 175 0.12 26.54 -9.09
CA LYS A 175 0.50 27.04 -10.43
C LYS A 175 -0.70 27.46 -11.23
#